data_92c128a589d895f80c91b1da6d9e461f
#
_entry.id   92c128a589d895f80c91b1da6d9e461f
#
_cell.length_a   1.000
_cell.length_b   1.000
_cell.length_c   1.000
_cell.angle_alpha   90.00
_cell.angle_beta   90.00
_cell.angle_gamma   90.00
#
_symmetry.space_group_name_H-M   'P 1'
#
loop_
_entity.id
_entity.type
_entity.pdbx_description
1 polymer ?
#
loop_
_entity_poly.entity_id
_entity_poly.type
_entity_poly.pdbx_seq_one_letter_code
_entity_poly.pdbx_strand_id
1 'polypeptide(L)'
;MLVNPEPLWLTHTVSIEKQLDTNKWGDPVYDTPIQLSNVRFEHDVTLTGSGNSKTETKGGVVFVFPYIQDSVQFDKSWVDARITDSQGDQFIVKSVITNKQDTTDDVYSWELEVL
;
A
#
# COMPACT_ATOMS: atom_id res chain seq x y z
N MET A 1 -9.92 2.46 23.16
CA MET A 1 -9.79 3.10 21.82
C MET A 1 -8.35 3.12 21.40
N LEU A 2 -8.06 2.73 20.17
CA LEU A 2 -6.71 2.77 19.63
C LEU A 2 -6.28 4.23 19.44
N VAL A 3 -5.02 4.51 19.78
CA VAL A 3 -4.46 5.85 19.69
C VAL A 3 -3.87 6.04 18.29
N ASN A 4 -4.20 7.16 17.65
CA ASN A 4 -3.61 7.50 16.36
C ASN A 4 -2.12 7.79 16.52
N PRO A 5 -1.28 7.31 15.59
CA PRO A 5 0.13 7.68 15.60
C PRO A 5 0.28 9.17 15.31
N GLU A 6 1.34 9.77 15.84
CA GLU A 6 1.63 11.16 15.53
C GLU A 6 2.04 11.30 14.05
N PRO A 7 1.59 12.36 13.36
CA PRO A 7 1.98 12.57 11.96
C PRO A 7 3.49 12.61 11.74
N LEU A 8 4.24 12.99 12.77
CA LEU A 8 5.71 13.01 12.74
C LEU A 8 6.32 11.64 12.43
N TRP A 9 5.63 10.54 12.75
CA TRP A 9 6.10 9.18 12.48
C TRP A 9 5.69 8.68 11.11
N LEU A 10 4.77 9.39 10.45
CA LEU A 10 4.25 9.05 9.14
C LEU A 10 4.94 9.93 8.10
N THR A 11 6.19 9.59 7.79
CA THR A 11 7.09 10.49 7.03
C THR A 11 7.19 10.14 5.56
N HIS A 12 6.55 9.07 5.13
CA HIS A 12 6.65 8.62 3.74
C HIS A 12 5.54 9.22 2.88
N THR A 13 5.85 9.40 1.60
CA THR A 13 4.89 9.79 0.59
C THR A 13 4.96 8.77 -0.53
N VAL A 14 3.80 8.27 -0.95
CA VAL A 14 3.69 7.35 -2.07
C VAL A 14 2.60 7.82 -3.02
N SER A 15 2.69 7.40 -4.27
CA SER A 15 1.65 7.59 -5.27
C SER A 15 0.96 6.26 -5.48
N ILE A 16 -0.37 6.24 -5.56
CA ILE A 16 -1.13 5.02 -5.82
C ILE A 16 -2.05 5.22 -7.01
N GLU A 17 -2.04 4.24 -7.92
CA GLU A 17 -2.87 4.23 -9.12
C GLU A 17 -3.72 2.97 -9.11
N LYS A 18 -5.04 3.13 -9.07
CA LYS A 18 -5.96 1.99 -9.09
C LYS A 18 -5.98 1.37 -10.48
N GLN A 19 -5.90 0.04 -10.55
CA GLN A 19 -6.05 -0.66 -11.82
C GLN A 19 -7.52 -0.67 -12.22
N LEU A 20 -7.83 -0.15 -13.43
CA LEU A 20 -9.19 -0.10 -13.96
C LEU A 20 -9.53 -1.37 -14.73
N ASP A 21 -8.66 -1.74 -15.69
CA ASP A 21 -8.91 -2.86 -16.59
C ASP A 21 -7.61 -3.18 -17.33
N THR A 22 -7.69 -4.08 -18.29
CA THR A 22 -6.60 -4.31 -19.24
C THR A 22 -6.99 -3.78 -20.61
N ASN A 23 -5.98 -3.34 -21.38
CA ASN A 23 -6.21 -2.92 -22.75
C ASN A 23 -6.36 -4.14 -23.67
N LYS A 24 -6.55 -3.91 -24.96
CA LYS A 24 -6.77 -4.98 -25.95
C LYS A 24 -5.56 -5.93 -26.10
N TRP A 25 -4.39 -5.54 -25.60
CA TRP A 25 -3.18 -6.37 -25.60
C TRP A 25 -2.92 -7.06 -24.26
N GLY A 26 -3.84 -6.91 -23.29
CA GLY A 26 -3.71 -7.50 -21.97
C GLY A 26 -2.84 -6.71 -21.00
N ASP A 27 -2.40 -5.51 -21.37
CA ASP A 27 -1.61 -4.66 -20.46
C ASP A 27 -2.54 -3.95 -19.47
N PRO A 28 -2.12 -3.77 -18.19
CA PRO A 28 -2.94 -3.08 -17.21
C PRO A 28 -3.11 -1.60 -17.55
N VAL A 29 -4.30 -1.09 -17.28
CA VAL A 29 -4.64 0.34 -17.40
C VAL A 29 -4.91 0.88 -16.01
N TYR A 30 -4.28 1.99 -15.66
CA TYR A 30 -4.37 2.60 -14.35
C TYR A 30 -5.14 3.91 -14.39
N ASP A 31 -5.84 4.20 -13.30
CA ASP A 31 -6.49 5.49 -13.08
C ASP A 31 -5.44 6.57 -12.76
N THR A 32 -5.90 7.82 -12.66
CA THR A 32 -5.06 8.95 -12.29
C THR A 32 -4.38 8.69 -10.94
N PRO A 33 -3.07 8.96 -10.80
CA PRO A 33 -2.38 8.77 -9.53
C PRO A 33 -2.96 9.62 -8.41
N ILE A 34 -3.05 9.05 -7.23
CA ILE A 34 -3.39 9.75 -5.99
C ILE A 34 -2.14 9.78 -5.12
N GLN A 35 -1.75 10.96 -4.68
CA GLN A 35 -0.62 11.11 -3.78
C GLN A 35 -1.06 10.92 -2.34
N LEU A 36 -0.41 10.01 -1.63
CA LEU A 36 -0.64 9.75 -0.22
C LEU A 36 0.58 10.26 0.56
N SER A 37 0.42 11.39 1.23
CA SER A 37 1.42 11.93 2.14
C SER A 37 1.13 11.45 3.56
N ASN A 38 2.15 11.45 4.40
CA ASN A 38 2.01 11.04 5.80
C ASN A 38 1.50 9.61 5.95
N VAL A 39 2.15 8.69 5.25
CA VAL A 39 1.96 7.25 5.39
C VAL A 39 3.25 6.62 5.92
N ARG A 40 3.19 5.39 6.36
CA ARG A 40 4.36 4.60 6.74
C ARG A 40 4.54 3.47 5.75
N PHE A 41 5.68 3.42 5.07
CA PHE A 41 6.02 2.32 4.19
C PHE A 41 7.13 1.49 4.85
N GLU A 42 6.77 0.30 5.30
CA GLU A 42 7.71 -0.67 5.84
C GLU A 42 8.17 -1.59 4.72
N HIS A 43 9.42 -1.43 4.30
CA HIS A 43 10.00 -2.26 3.25
C HIS A 43 10.41 -3.61 3.81
N ASP A 44 10.22 -4.66 3.03
CA ASP A 44 10.64 -6.01 3.35
C ASP A 44 11.39 -6.61 2.17
N VAL A 45 12.41 -7.40 2.46
CA VAL A 45 13.19 -8.10 1.44
C VAL A 45 13.28 -9.57 1.85
N THR A 46 12.79 -10.44 0.98
CA THR A 46 12.81 -11.88 1.21
C THR A 46 13.75 -12.53 0.22
N LEU A 47 14.67 -13.35 0.73
CA LEU A 47 15.56 -14.19 -0.09
C LEU A 47 14.99 -15.60 -0.12
N THR A 48 14.76 -16.10 -1.33
CA THR A 48 14.29 -17.48 -1.54
C THR A 48 15.28 -18.26 -2.40
N GLY A 49 15.37 -19.56 -2.18
CA GLY A 49 16.31 -20.44 -2.87
C GLY A 49 17.47 -20.86 -1.98
N SER A 50 18.44 -21.57 -2.57
CA SER A 50 19.60 -22.09 -1.85
C SER A 50 20.87 -21.95 -2.70
N GLY A 51 22.02 -21.84 -2.01
CA GLY A 51 23.31 -21.70 -2.70
C GLY A 51 23.38 -20.48 -3.57
N ASN A 52 23.74 -20.68 -4.84
CA ASN A 52 23.87 -19.61 -5.83
C ASN A 52 22.57 -19.26 -6.54
N SER A 53 21.48 -19.93 -6.20
CA SER A 53 20.17 -19.75 -6.85
C SER A 53 19.22 -18.90 -6.03
N LYS A 54 19.72 -18.03 -5.18
CA LYS A 54 18.88 -17.15 -4.34
C LYS A 54 18.21 -16.10 -5.18
N THR A 55 16.90 -15.93 -4.96
CA THR A 55 16.08 -14.87 -5.56
C THR A 55 15.69 -13.89 -4.48
N GLU A 56 15.91 -12.62 -4.74
CA GLU A 56 15.50 -11.52 -3.86
C GLU A 56 14.12 -11.03 -4.29
N THR A 57 13.16 -11.04 -3.36
CA THR A 57 11.84 -10.46 -3.57
C THR A 57 11.71 -9.23 -2.68
N LYS A 58 11.44 -8.08 -3.28
CA LYS A 58 11.22 -6.82 -2.57
C LYS A 58 9.73 -6.55 -2.47
N GLY A 59 9.32 -6.13 -1.30
CA GLY A 59 7.94 -5.80 -1.04
C GLY A 59 7.81 -5.00 0.24
N GLY A 60 6.65 -5.04 0.84
CA GLY A 60 6.43 -4.37 2.12
C GLY A 60 4.98 -4.16 2.44
N VAL A 61 4.74 -3.26 3.38
CA VAL A 61 3.41 -2.88 3.83
C VAL A 61 3.34 -1.35 3.91
N VAL A 62 2.30 -0.79 3.31
CA VAL A 62 1.99 0.64 3.44
C VAL A 62 0.87 0.78 4.46
N PHE A 63 1.13 1.51 5.53
CA PHE A 63 0.14 1.80 6.57
C PHE A 63 -0.50 3.15 6.28
N VAL A 64 -1.83 3.15 6.12
CA VAL A 64 -2.61 4.35 5.83
C VAL A 64 -3.61 4.57 6.96
N PHE A 65 -3.69 5.80 7.46
CA PHE A 65 -4.53 6.15 8.59
C PHE A 65 -5.64 7.11 8.17
N PRO A 66 -6.92 6.76 8.36
CA PRO A 66 -8.06 7.59 7.93
C PRO A 66 -8.09 8.98 8.55
N TYR A 67 -7.55 9.16 9.74
CA TYR A 67 -7.55 10.48 10.38
C TYR A 67 -6.70 11.51 9.62
N ILE A 68 -5.83 11.05 8.71
CA ILE A 68 -5.05 11.91 7.81
C ILE A 68 -5.57 11.79 6.37
N GLN A 69 -5.77 10.55 5.91
CA GLN A 69 -6.22 10.26 4.54
C GLN A 69 -7.74 10.06 4.52
N ASP A 70 -8.48 11.11 4.78
CA ASP A 70 -9.95 11.06 4.93
C ASP A 70 -10.71 11.05 3.60
N SER A 71 -10.05 11.36 2.50
CA SER A 71 -10.68 11.42 1.17
C SER A 71 -10.65 10.10 0.41
N VAL A 72 -9.91 9.11 0.87
CA VAL A 72 -9.75 7.81 0.19
C VAL A 72 -10.06 6.69 1.16
N GLN A 73 -10.88 5.74 0.72
CA GLN A 73 -11.16 4.51 1.46
C GLN A 73 -10.62 3.32 0.67
N PHE A 74 -9.95 2.42 1.36
CA PHE A 74 -9.35 1.26 0.73
C PHE A 74 -10.19 0.01 1.00
N ASP A 75 -10.38 -0.79 -0.02
CA ASP A 75 -11.08 -2.07 0.03
C ASP A 75 -10.45 -3.04 -0.99
N LYS A 76 -11.11 -4.16 -1.24
CA LYS A 76 -10.61 -5.17 -2.17
C LYS A 76 -10.45 -4.66 -3.59
N SER A 77 -11.14 -3.58 -3.96
CA SER A 77 -11.02 -3.01 -5.31
C SER A 77 -9.66 -2.39 -5.58
N TRP A 78 -8.86 -2.17 -4.55
CA TRP A 78 -7.49 -1.66 -4.67
C TRP A 78 -6.43 -2.74 -4.85
N VAL A 79 -6.81 -4.02 -4.82
CA VAL A 79 -5.89 -5.10 -5.18
C VAL A 79 -5.47 -4.91 -6.63
N ASP A 80 -4.20 -5.14 -6.93
CA ASP A 80 -3.52 -4.90 -8.21
C ASP A 80 -3.25 -3.42 -8.51
N ALA A 81 -3.56 -2.50 -7.61
CA ALA A 81 -3.13 -1.12 -7.74
C ALA A 81 -1.60 -1.01 -7.76
N ARG A 82 -1.09 0.01 -8.43
CA ARG A 82 0.35 0.26 -8.49
C ARG A 82 0.73 1.36 -7.52
N ILE A 83 1.71 1.07 -6.66
CA ILE A 83 2.28 2.06 -5.74
C ILE A 83 3.67 2.42 -6.21
N THR A 84 3.95 3.71 -6.26
CA THR A 84 5.29 4.24 -6.55
C THR A 84 5.76 5.01 -5.32
N ASP A 85 6.94 4.64 -4.81
CA ASP A 85 7.52 5.32 -3.66
C ASP A 85 8.25 6.61 -4.07
N SER A 86 8.82 7.31 -3.09
CA SER A 86 9.52 8.57 -3.34
C SER A 86 10.81 8.40 -4.14
N GLN A 87 11.32 7.19 -4.25
CA GLN A 87 12.54 6.87 -5.02
C GLN A 87 12.21 6.39 -6.44
N GLY A 88 10.94 6.27 -6.78
CA GLY A 88 10.50 5.82 -8.09
C GLY A 88 10.34 4.31 -8.21
N ASP A 89 10.53 3.54 -7.16
CA ASP A 89 10.31 2.11 -7.16
C ASP A 89 8.81 1.80 -7.18
N GLN A 90 8.41 0.81 -7.96
CA GLN A 90 7.03 0.44 -8.16
C GLN A 90 6.72 -0.91 -7.53
N PHE A 91 5.54 -0.98 -6.92
CA PHE A 91 5.05 -2.17 -6.24
C PHE A 91 3.58 -2.39 -6.61
N ILE A 92 3.11 -3.63 -6.52
CA ILE A 92 1.72 -3.97 -6.78
C ILE A 92 1.05 -4.38 -5.47
N VAL A 93 -0.13 -3.84 -5.21
CA VAL A 93 -0.92 -4.18 -4.03
C VAL A 93 -1.45 -5.60 -4.17
N LYS A 94 -1.12 -6.46 -3.22
CA LYS A 94 -1.54 -7.86 -3.22
C LYS A 94 -2.70 -8.12 -2.27
N SER A 95 -2.81 -7.37 -1.19
CA SER A 95 -3.94 -7.47 -0.28
C SER A 95 -4.17 -6.15 0.43
N VAL A 96 -5.40 -5.93 0.87
CA VAL A 96 -5.82 -4.78 1.67
C VAL A 96 -6.40 -5.31 2.97
N ILE A 97 -5.78 -4.96 4.09
CA ILE A 97 -6.23 -5.34 5.42
C ILE A 97 -6.84 -4.11 6.08
N THR A 98 -8.06 -4.24 6.56
CA THR A 98 -8.75 -3.18 7.29
C THR A 98 -8.68 -3.47 8.78
N ASN A 99 -8.07 -2.56 9.53
CA ASN A 99 -8.01 -2.64 10.99
C ASN A 99 -9.03 -1.69 11.58
N LYS A 100 -9.88 -2.19 12.46
CA LYS A 100 -10.93 -1.39 13.10
C LYS A 100 -10.55 -0.98 14.51
N GLN A 101 -11.22 0.04 15.02
CA GLN A 101 -11.09 0.44 16.42
C GLN A 101 -11.49 -0.73 17.33
N ASP A 102 -10.95 -0.73 18.54
CA ASP A 102 -11.18 -1.79 19.53
C ASP A 102 -12.60 -1.79 20.11
N THR A 103 -13.32 -0.67 20.02
CA THR A 103 -14.64 -0.50 20.63
C THR A 103 -15.76 -0.16 19.64
N THR A 104 -15.42 0.09 18.37
CA THR A 104 -16.39 0.46 17.32
C THR A 104 -16.03 -0.20 16.01
N ASP A 105 -16.91 -0.07 15.00
CA ASP A 105 -16.63 -0.53 13.63
C ASP A 105 -15.90 0.52 12.80
N ASP A 106 -15.48 1.63 13.39
CA ASP A 106 -14.72 2.65 12.68
C ASP A 106 -13.34 2.14 12.28
N VAL A 107 -12.90 2.51 11.10
CA VAL A 107 -11.59 2.09 10.61
C VAL A 107 -10.49 2.85 11.34
N TYR A 108 -9.53 2.11 11.90
CA TYR A 108 -8.33 2.67 12.52
C TYR A 108 -7.22 2.87 11.48
N SER A 109 -6.97 1.85 10.66
CA SER A 109 -5.93 1.90 9.63
C SER A 109 -6.20 0.88 8.52
N TRP A 110 -5.56 1.11 7.38
CA TRP A 110 -5.44 0.11 6.33
C TRP A 110 -3.97 -0.29 6.18
N GLU A 111 -3.76 -1.57 5.93
CA GLU A 111 -2.45 -2.11 5.57
C GLU A 111 -2.52 -2.61 4.14
N LEU A 112 -1.74 -1.99 3.27
CA LEU A 112 -1.62 -2.39 1.87
C LEU A 112 -0.37 -3.25 1.73
N GLU A 113 -0.55 -4.56 1.61
CA GLU A 113 0.58 -5.47 1.40
C GLU A 113 0.97 -5.44 -0.07
N VAL A 114 2.23 -5.20 -0.36
CA VAL A 114 2.73 -4.97 -1.71
C VAL A 114 3.95 -5.84 -2.03
N LEU A 115 4.08 -6.13 -3.31
CA LEU A 115 5.25 -6.82 -3.86
C LEU A 115 5.80 -6.09 -5.08
#